data_7062dd374752ba0057d0e155f4d17b1f
#
_entry.id   7062dd374752ba0057d0e155f4d17b1f
#
_cell.length_a   1.000
_cell.length_b   1.000
_cell.length_c   1.000
_cell.angle_alpha   90.00
_cell.angle_beta   90.00
_cell.angle_gamma   90.00
#
_symmetry.space_group_name_H-M   'P 1'
#
loop_
_entity.id
_entity.type
_entity.pdbx_description
1 polymer ?
#
loop_
_entity_poly.entity_id
_entity_poly.type
_entity_poly.pdbx_seq_one_letter_code
_entity_poly.pdbx_strand_id
1 'polypeptide(L)'
;MTRITRRLFYLLPAFFLLLVPAANAATTQTATGNFTTSATTISVHVINGNTVIDQSLTIFTTGDISGSLVGSDIAVITSTGSGFLAGSGTFTGTILGRSGTVGIGFAGTFSPVTGQLNLQGAFLQGTGTGQLARISGTGTIQGIFNVGGTYTFTVTFHS
;
A
#
# COMPACT_ATOMS: atom_id res chain seq x y z
N MET A 1 -64.73 58.61 -15.47
CA MET A 1 -63.35 58.42 -16.04
C MET A 1 -62.53 57.66 -14.98
N THR A 2 -62.39 56.33 -15.17
CA THR A 2 -61.71 55.44 -14.21
C THR A 2 -60.43 54.92 -14.86
N ARG A 3 -59.29 55.34 -14.30
CA ARG A 3 -57.97 54.90 -14.77
C ARG A 3 -57.63 53.53 -14.14
N ILE A 4 -57.49 52.52 -14.97
CA ILE A 4 -57.01 51.18 -14.60
C ILE A 4 -55.51 51.19 -14.65
N THR A 5 -54.84 51.06 -13.49
CA THR A 5 -53.38 50.92 -13.40
C THR A 5 -53.03 49.43 -13.53
N ARG A 6 -52.45 49.03 -14.63
CA ARG A 6 -51.87 47.68 -14.84
C ARG A 6 -50.59 47.56 -14.04
N ARG A 7 -50.56 46.70 -13.00
CA ARG A 7 -49.34 46.26 -12.33
C ARG A 7 -48.72 45.11 -13.13
N LEU A 8 -47.56 45.34 -13.67
CA LEU A 8 -46.75 44.37 -14.36
C LEU A 8 -46.00 43.55 -13.31
N PHE A 9 -46.35 42.30 -13.12
CA PHE A 9 -45.57 41.33 -12.29
C PHE A 9 -44.42 40.80 -13.11
N TYR A 10 -43.18 41.21 -12.78
CA TYR A 10 -41.97 40.56 -13.29
C TYR A 10 -41.74 39.25 -12.51
N LEU A 11 -41.97 38.11 -13.17
CA LEU A 11 -41.52 36.82 -12.70
C LEU A 11 -40.02 36.71 -12.97
N LEU A 12 -39.18 36.82 -11.93
CA LEU A 12 -37.78 36.39 -12.01
C LEU A 12 -37.71 34.86 -11.99
N PRO A 13 -37.09 34.22 -12.99
CA PRO A 13 -36.78 32.80 -12.86
C PRO A 13 -35.61 32.65 -11.89
N ALA A 14 -35.86 32.01 -10.74
CA ALA A 14 -34.83 31.58 -9.82
C ALA A 14 -34.03 30.46 -10.49
N PHE A 15 -32.82 30.81 -10.95
CA PHE A 15 -31.86 29.85 -11.49
C PHE A 15 -31.24 29.08 -10.30
N PHE A 16 -31.80 27.92 -9.97
CA PHE A 16 -31.21 27.01 -9.01
C PHE A 16 -29.97 26.39 -9.65
N LEU A 17 -28.79 26.96 -9.33
CA LEU A 17 -27.52 26.33 -9.63
C LEU A 17 -27.42 25.07 -8.77
N LEU A 18 -27.71 23.89 -9.32
CA LEU A 18 -27.38 22.61 -8.73
C LEU A 18 -25.85 22.48 -8.70
N LEU A 19 -25.24 22.81 -7.57
CA LEU A 19 -23.87 22.41 -7.26
C LEU A 19 -23.86 20.86 -7.17
N VAL A 20 -23.57 20.20 -8.28
CA VAL A 20 -23.24 18.78 -8.29
C VAL A 20 -21.87 18.70 -7.58
N PRO A 21 -21.76 18.02 -6.42
CA PRO A 21 -20.44 17.81 -5.83
C PRO A 21 -19.61 17.03 -6.85
N ALA A 22 -18.48 17.59 -7.24
CA ALA A 22 -17.52 16.87 -8.06
C ALA A 22 -17.13 15.60 -7.29
N ALA A 23 -17.52 14.45 -7.81
CA ALA A 23 -17.06 13.18 -7.28
C ALA A 23 -15.53 13.21 -7.39
N ASN A 24 -14.83 13.25 -6.26
CA ASN A 24 -13.37 13.18 -6.24
C ASN A 24 -12.96 11.84 -6.83
N ALA A 25 -12.46 11.85 -8.07
CA ALA A 25 -12.02 10.66 -8.74
C ALA A 25 -10.82 10.05 -7.98
N ALA A 26 -10.81 8.74 -7.84
CA ALA A 26 -9.65 8.02 -7.31
C ALA A 26 -8.41 8.34 -8.15
N THR A 27 -7.31 8.70 -7.51
CA THR A 27 -6.05 9.03 -8.21
C THR A 27 -5.11 7.85 -8.10
N THR A 28 -4.74 7.29 -9.25
CA THR A 28 -3.79 6.19 -9.36
C THR A 28 -2.42 6.71 -9.83
N GLN A 29 -1.35 6.34 -9.14
CA GLN A 29 0.02 6.74 -9.41
C GLN A 29 0.98 5.57 -9.23
N THR A 30 2.15 5.64 -9.86
CA THR A 30 3.24 4.67 -9.63
C THR A 30 4.19 5.23 -8.58
N ALA A 31 4.52 4.41 -7.58
CA ALA A 31 5.50 4.70 -6.54
C ALA A 31 6.69 3.76 -6.69
N THR A 32 7.89 4.31 -6.74
CA THR A 32 9.16 3.57 -6.89
C THR A 32 10.17 3.98 -5.82
N GLY A 33 11.12 3.09 -5.56
CA GLY A 33 12.22 3.40 -4.65
C GLY A 33 13.02 2.18 -4.24
N ASN A 34 13.78 2.37 -3.15
CA ASN A 34 14.63 1.34 -2.60
C ASN A 34 14.19 0.96 -1.19
N PHE A 35 14.59 -0.22 -0.76
CA PHE A 35 14.42 -0.65 0.62
C PHE A 35 15.68 -1.33 1.14
N THR A 36 15.84 -1.30 2.45
CA THR A 36 16.75 -2.16 3.20
C THR A 36 15.96 -2.98 4.19
N THR A 37 16.41 -4.19 4.49
CA THR A 37 15.68 -5.10 5.37
C THR A 37 16.61 -5.68 6.44
N SER A 38 16.05 -5.88 7.62
CA SER A 38 16.67 -6.60 8.72
C SER A 38 15.64 -7.58 9.28
N ALA A 39 15.95 -8.88 9.22
CA ALA A 39 15.13 -9.93 9.76
C ALA A 39 15.86 -10.66 10.89
N THR A 40 15.14 -10.98 11.95
CA THR A 40 15.65 -11.76 13.08
C THR A 40 14.82 -13.02 13.23
N THR A 41 15.47 -14.17 13.16
CA THR A 41 14.82 -15.48 13.33
C THR A 41 14.25 -15.61 14.74
N ILE A 42 12.97 -15.94 14.84
CA ILE A 42 12.26 -16.24 16.09
C ILE A 42 12.28 -17.74 16.33
N SER A 43 11.97 -18.54 15.31
CA SER A 43 11.93 -19.99 15.40
C SER A 43 12.28 -20.67 14.09
N VAL A 44 12.74 -21.91 14.17
CA VAL A 44 12.99 -22.79 13.03
C VAL A 44 12.39 -24.16 13.31
N HIS A 45 11.57 -24.64 12.37
CA HIS A 45 10.92 -25.94 12.46
C HIS A 45 11.18 -26.75 11.19
N VAL A 46 11.30 -28.06 11.34
CA VAL A 46 11.34 -28.97 10.18
C VAL A 46 10.06 -29.78 10.13
N ILE A 47 9.26 -29.62 9.09
CA ILE A 47 7.97 -30.26 8.90
C ILE A 47 7.97 -30.98 7.55
N ASN A 48 7.85 -32.30 7.58
CA ASN A 48 7.86 -33.14 6.36
C ASN A 48 9.03 -32.85 5.40
N GLY A 49 10.22 -32.63 5.96
CA GLY A 49 11.45 -32.34 5.22
C GLY A 49 11.57 -30.89 4.71
N ASN A 50 10.59 -30.04 4.96
CA ASN A 50 10.68 -28.60 4.69
C ASN A 50 11.16 -27.85 5.94
N THR A 51 12.02 -26.86 5.76
CA THR A 51 12.44 -25.96 6.83
C THR A 51 11.51 -24.74 6.83
N VAL A 52 10.85 -24.47 7.96
CA VAL A 52 9.97 -23.30 8.18
C VAL A 52 10.66 -22.39 9.17
N ILE A 53 10.81 -21.13 8.83
CA ILE A 53 11.53 -20.11 9.61
C ILE A 53 10.56 -18.97 9.87
N ASP A 54 10.25 -18.72 11.15
CA ASP A 54 9.49 -17.53 11.59
C ASP A 54 10.46 -16.41 11.93
N GLN A 55 10.18 -15.20 11.46
CA GLN A 55 11.06 -14.06 11.62
C GLN A 55 10.28 -12.80 12.03
N SER A 56 10.90 -11.97 12.86
CA SER A 56 10.53 -10.56 12.99
C SER A 56 11.27 -9.75 11.92
N LEU A 57 10.61 -8.73 11.39
CA LEU A 57 11.07 -8.00 10.22
C LEU A 57 10.98 -6.49 10.44
N THR A 58 12.03 -5.78 10.05
CA THR A 58 12.01 -4.32 9.87
C THR A 58 12.50 -3.99 8.48
N ILE A 59 11.71 -3.23 7.73
CA ILE A 59 12.06 -2.72 6.40
C ILE A 59 12.07 -1.21 6.46
N PHE A 60 13.16 -0.59 6.01
CA PHE A 60 13.25 0.85 5.77
C PHE A 60 13.15 1.11 4.29
N THR A 61 12.27 2.03 3.89
CA THR A 61 12.05 2.42 2.49
C THR A 61 12.46 3.85 2.24
N THR A 62 12.92 4.12 1.03
CA THR A 62 13.26 5.46 0.51
C THR A 62 12.73 5.62 -0.91
N GLY A 63 12.54 6.86 -1.35
CA GLY A 63 11.90 7.20 -2.62
C GLY A 63 10.46 7.64 -2.42
N ASP A 64 9.57 7.22 -3.31
CA ASP A 64 8.14 7.60 -3.29
C ASP A 64 7.37 7.01 -2.10
N ILE A 65 7.87 5.90 -1.53
CA ILE A 65 7.45 5.36 -0.23
C ILE A 65 8.62 5.52 0.71
N SER A 66 8.50 6.39 1.71
CA SER A 66 9.58 6.73 2.64
C SER A 66 9.13 6.54 4.09
N GLY A 67 9.79 5.65 4.81
CA GLY A 67 9.43 5.30 6.19
C GLY A 67 9.92 3.93 6.61
N SER A 68 9.20 3.31 7.54
CA SER A 68 9.53 1.98 8.04
C SER A 68 8.32 1.06 8.11
N LEU A 69 8.53 -0.21 7.82
CA LEU A 69 7.56 -1.28 8.04
C LEU A 69 8.11 -2.20 9.13
N VAL A 70 7.30 -2.46 10.15
CA VAL A 70 7.61 -3.40 11.22
C VAL A 70 6.57 -4.52 11.21
N GLY A 71 7.02 -5.76 11.20
CA GLY A 71 6.13 -6.91 11.09
C GLY A 71 6.84 -8.25 11.28
N SER A 72 6.30 -9.25 10.60
CA SER A 72 6.84 -10.60 10.61
C SER A 72 6.65 -11.29 9.26
N ASP A 73 7.47 -12.29 9.01
CA ASP A 73 7.32 -13.18 7.87
C ASP A 73 7.58 -14.64 8.25
N ILE A 74 7.18 -15.52 7.35
CA ILE A 74 7.47 -16.95 7.37
C ILE A 74 8.20 -17.26 6.07
N ALA A 75 9.41 -17.78 6.20
CA ALA A 75 10.17 -18.33 5.09
C ALA A 75 10.10 -19.88 5.10
N VAL A 76 9.83 -20.46 3.96
CA VAL A 76 9.78 -21.93 3.79
C VAL A 76 10.81 -22.34 2.76
N ILE A 77 11.74 -23.22 3.16
CA ILE A 77 12.67 -23.89 2.26
C ILE A 77 12.20 -25.33 2.09
N THR A 78 11.77 -25.67 0.89
CA THR A 78 11.28 -27.03 0.60
C THR A 78 12.41 -28.05 0.60
N SER A 79 12.08 -29.33 0.79
CA SER A 79 13.03 -30.44 0.67
C SER A 79 13.71 -30.52 -0.72
N THR A 80 13.14 -29.87 -1.74
CA THR A 80 13.71 -29.77 -3.09
C THR A 80 14.59 -28.53 -3.31
N GLY A 81 14.74 -27.67 -2.25
CA GLY A 81 15.59 -26.48 -2.29
C GLY A 81 14.89 -25.20 -2.82
N SER A 82 13.57 -25.20 -3.04
CA SER A 82 12.82 -24.01 -3.40
C SER A 82 12.52 -23.17 -2.17
N GLY A 83 12.60 -21.83 -2.26
CA GLY A 83 12.29 -20.90 -1.20
C GLY A 83 10.99 -20.13 -1.46
N PHE A 84 10.12 -20.04 -0.45
CA PHE A 84 8.90 -19.23 -0.43
C PHE A 84 8.90 -18.34 0.79
N LEU A 85 8.39 -17.13 0.65
CA LEU A 85 8.31 -16.16 1.74
C LEU A 85 6.96 -15.46 1.69
N ALA A 86 6.33 -15.33 2.86
CA ALA A 86 5.11 -14.55 3.02
C ALA A 86 5.13 -13.83 4.36
N GLY A 87 4.69 -12.58 4.37
CA GLY A 87 4.69 -11.77 5.57
C GLY A 87 3.77 -10.56 5.48
N SER A 88 3.70 -9.85 6.59
CA SER A 88 2.98 -8.59 6.66
C SER A 88 3.52 -7.73 7.79
N GLY A 89 3.24 -6.43 7.73
CA GLY A 89 3.61 -5.48 8.76
C GLY A 89 2.84 -4.18 8.65
N THR A 90 3.05 -3.31 9.63
CA THR A 90 2.54 -1.95 9.64
C THR A 90 3.63 -1.02 9.13
N PHE A 91 3.36 -0.35 8.03
CA PHE A 91 4.17 0.75 7.51
C PHE A 91 3.78 2.04 8.22
N THR A 92 4.77 2.84 8.55
CA THR A 92 4.62 4.20 9.10
C THR A 92 5.53 5.14 8.31
N GLY A 93 4.97 6.19 7.74
CA GLY A 93 5.74 7.12 6.91
C GLY A 93 4.92 7.89 5.90
N THR A 94 5.51 8.15 4.75
CA THR A 94 4.88 8.86 3.62
C THR A 94 4.84 7.99 2.37
N ILE A 95 3.74 8.05 1.63
CA ILE A 95 3.56 7.44 0.33
C ILE A 95 3.11 8.54 -0.64
N LEU A 96 3.95 8.85 -1.64
CA LEU A 96 3.70 9.94 -2.60
C LEU A 96 3.36 11.26 -1.90
N GLY A 97 4.09 11.59 -0.82
CA GLY A 97 3.92 12.80 -0.01
C GLY A 97 2.75 12.79 0.99
N ARG A 98 1.97 11.72 1.08
CA ARG A 98 0.85 11.57 2.04
C ARG A 98 1.30 10.78 3.26
N SER A 99 1.08 11.32 4.46
CA SER A 99 1.54 10.74 5.72
C SER A 99 0.48 9.88 6.40
N GLY A 100 0.93 8.83 7.09
CA GLY A 100 0.07 7.96 7.89
C GLY A 100 0.69 6.60 8.17
N THR A 101 -0.17 5.66 8.53
CA THR A 101 0.19 4.24 8.66
C THR A 101 -0.67 3.40 7.74
N VAL A 102 -0.19 2.24 7.31
CA VAL A 102 -0.98 1.26 6.55
C VAL A 102 -0.36 -0.13 6.71
N GLY A 103 -1.20 -1.16 6.76
CA GLY A 103 -0.75 -2.55 6.66
C GLY A 103 -0.28 -2.87 5.24
N ILE A 104 0.84 -3.58 5.12
CA ILE A 104 1.34 -4.11 3.86
C ILE A 104 1.55 -5.61 4.02
N GLY A 105 0.94 -6.40 3.14
CA GLY A 105 1.21 -7.82 3.00
C GLY A 105 2.09 -8.08 1.79
N PHE A 106 2.92 -9.10 1.84
CA PHE A 106 3.77 -9.51 0.72
C PHE A 106 3.96 -11.03 0.70
N ALA A 107 4.15 -11.58 -0.49
CA ALA A 107 4.44 -13.00 -0.67
C ALA A 107 5.16 -13.23 -2.01
N GLY A 108 5.92 -14.32 -2.08
CA GLY A 108 6.59 -14.74 -3.32
C GLY A 108 7.68 -15.77 -3.08
N THR A 109 8.70 -15.70 -3.90
CA THR A 109 9.82 -16.65 -3.89
C THR A 109 11.11 -15.98 -3.47
N PHE A 110 11.99 -16.78 -2.88
CA PHE A 110 13.38 -16.41 -2.71
C PHE A 110 14.31 -17.59 -3.03
N SER A 111 15.55 -17.29 -3.37
CA SER A 111 16.59 -18.29 -3.55
C SER A 111 17.29 -18.55 -2.21
N PRO A 112 17.21 -19.75 -1.62
CA PRO A 112 17.96 -20.07 -0.40
C PRO A 112 19.49 -20.01 -0.59
N VAL A 113 19.96 -20.09 -1.84
CA VAL A 113 21.40 -20.07 -2.18
C VAL A 113 21.94 -18.67 -2.34
N THR A 114 21.22 -17.80 -3.07
CA THR A 114 21.69 -16.44 -3.41
C THR A 114 21.00 -15.34 -2.57
N GLY A 115 19.93 -15.68 -1.86
CA GLY A 115 19.08 -14.73 -1.16
C GLY A 115 18.18 -13.87 -2.07
N GLN A 116 18.19 -14.08 -3.38
CA GLN A 116 17.42 -13.28 -4.32
C GLN A 116 15.92 -13.37 -4.05
N LEU A 117 15.24 -12.22 -3.92
CA LEU A 117 13.82 -12.08 -3.65
C LEU A 117 13.04 -11.67 -4.90
N ASN A 118 11.85 -12.28 -5.07
CA ASN A 118 10.84 -11.89 -6.03
C ASN A 118 9.47 -11.97 -5.35
N LEU A 119 8.97 -10.83 -4.86
CA LEU A 119 7.73 -10.78 -4.09
C LEU A 119 6.70 -9.87 -4.75
N GLN A 120 5.42 -10.18 -4.51
CA GLN A 120 4.29 -9.30 -4.74
C GLN A 120 3.88 -8.69 -3.40
N GLY A 121 3.60 -7.38 -3.39
CA GLY A 121 3.12 -6.66 -2.24
C GLY A 121 1.74 -6.06 -2.47
N ALA A 122 0.98 -5.85 -1.40
CA ALA A 122 -0.32 -5.18 -1.44
C ALA A 122 -0.56 -4.37 -0.18
N PHE A 123 -1.21 -3.21 -0.31
CA PHE A 123 -1.76 -2.49 0.84
C PHE A 123 -2.99 -3.21 1.37
N LEU A 124 -3.03 -3.46 2.67
CA LEU A 124 -4.15 -4.13 3.32
C LEU A 124 -5.30 -3.13 3.52
N GLN A 125 -6.44 -3.42 2.90
CA GLN A 125 -7.60 -2.53 2.94
C GLN A 125 -8.11 -2.32 4.37
N GLY A 126 -8.53 -1.09 4.69
CA GLY A 126 -9.10 -0.74 5.99
C GLY A 126 -8.09 -0.60 7.13
N THR A 127 -6.79 -0.78 6.87
CA THR A 127 -5.73 -0.63 7.89
C THR A 127 -5.07 0.75 7.87
N GLY A 128 -5.36 1.56 6.86
CA GLY A 128 -4.76 2.88 6.69
C GLY A 128 -5.24 3.91 7.71
N THR A 129 -4.36 4.83 8.09
CA THR A 129 -4.66 5.98 8.96
C THR A 129 -4.15 7.28 8.35
N GLY A 130 -4.58 8.42 8.89
CA GLY A 130 -4.17 9.73 8.40
C GLY A 130 -4.54 9.91 6.93
N GLN A 131 -3.62 10.41 6.13
CA GLN A 131 -3.82 10.60 4.69
C GLN A 131 -3.74 9.28 3.88
N LEU A 132 -3.38 8.16 4.54
CA LEU A 132 -3.35 6.81 3.96
C LEU A 132 -4.60 5.97 4.29
N ALA A 133 -5.64 6.57 4.92
CA ALA A 133 -6.83 5.86 5.40
C ALA A 133 -7.57 5.07 4.31
N ARG A 134 -7.55 5.54 3.07
CA ARG A 134 -8.24 4.92 1.93
C ARG A 134 -7.27 4.60 0.79
N ILE A 135 -6.07 4.13 1.14
CA ILE A 135 -5.08 3.70 0.17
C ILE A 135 -5.37 2.27 -0.28
N SER A 136 -5.13 1.99 -1.55
CA SER A 136 -5.09 0.64 -2.11
C SER A 136 -3.97 0.55 -3.15
N GLY A 137 -3.59 -0.65 -3.50
CA GLY A 137 -2.59 -0.86 -4.54
C GLY A 137 -1.80 -2.14 -4.33
N THR A 138 -1.08 -2.50 -5.38
CA THR A 138 -0.22 -3.68 -5.43
C THR A 138 1.09 -3.32 -6.10
N GLY A 139 2.11 -4.14 -5.89
CA GLY A 139 3.40 -3.89 -6.50
C GLY A 139 4.34 -5.09 -6.45
N THR A 140 5.51 -4.89 -7.02
CA THR A 140 6.61 -5.86 -7.04
C THR A 140 7.73 -5.39 -6.12
N ILE A 141 8.38 -6.34 -5.47
CA ILE A 141 9.51 -6.12 -4.57
C ILE A 141 10.61 -7.09 -5.02
N GLN A 142 11.76 -6.57 -5.37
CA GLN A 142 12.91 -7.36 -5.85
C GLN A 142 14.17 -6.96 -5.10
N GLY A 143 14.98 -7.93 -4.69
CA GLY A 143 16.18 -7.63 -3.95
C GLY A 143 16.91 -8.86 -3.45
N ILE A 144 17.67 -8.67 -2.38
CA ILE A 144 18.42 -9.73 -1.70
C ILE A 144 17.98 -9.75 -0.23
N PHE A 145 17.65 -10.94 0.24
CA PHE A 145 17.23 -11.19 1.62
C PHE A 145 18.23 -10.64 2.63
N ASN A 146 17.74 -9.96 3.68
CA ASN A 146 18.56 -9.30 4.72
C ASN A 146 19.54 -8.22 4.20
N VAL A 147 19.37 -7.77 2.96
CA VAL A 147 20.15 -6.66 2.39
C VAL A 147 19.22 -5.55 1.98
N GLY A 148 18.37 -5.78 0.98
CA GLY A 148 17.46 -4.80 0.43
C GLY A 148 17.34 -4.91 -1.09
N GLY A 149 16.72 -3.92 -1.70
CA GLY A 149 16.46 -3.92 -3.14
C GLY A 149 15.59 -2.75 -3.57
N THR A 150 14.76 -2.99 -4.58
CA THR A 150 13.87 -2.02 -5.20
C THR A 150 12.42 -2.45 -5.09
N TYR A 151 11.52 -1.50 -5.11
CA TYR A 151 10.07 -1.74 -5.21
C TYR A 151 9.46 -0.86 -6.30
N THR A 152 8.33 -1.36 -6.84
CA THR A 152 7.43 -0.60 -7.72
C THR A 152 6.00 -0.94 -7.35
N PHE A 153 5.22 0.05 -6.94
CA PHE A 153 3.81 -0.10 -6.57
C PHE A 153 2.92 0.78 -7.44
N THR A 154 1.78 0.24 -7.83
CA THR A 154 0.65 1.05 -8.32
C THR A 154 -0.20 1.40 -7.12
N VAL A 155 -0.34 2.70 -6.84
CA VAL A 155 -0.99 3.24 -5.64
C VAL A 155 -2.25 4.00 -6.05
N THR A 156 -3.37 3.71 -5.41
CA THR A 156 -4.63 4.43 -5.61
C THR A 156 -5.09 5.03 -4.29
N PHE A 157 -5.34 6.35 -4.30
CA PHE A 157 -5.95 7.07 -3.20
C PHE A 157 -7.43 7.30 -3.51
N HIS A 158 -8.28 6.84 -2.61
CA HIS A 158 -9.72 7.05 -2.71
C HIS A 158 -10.13 8.24 -1.83
N SER A 159 -11.04 9.03 -2.31
CA SER A 159 -11.62 10.17 -1.60
C SER A 159 -12.76 9.75 -0.66
#